data_cac634404c97c5954612b054f81c1c39
#
_entry.id   cac634404c97c5954612b054f81c1c39
#
_cell.length_a   1.000
_cell.length_b   1.000
_cell.length_c   1.000
_cell.angle_alpha   90.00
_cell.angle_beta   90.00
_cell.angle_gamma   90.00
#
_symmetry.space_group_name_H-M   'P 1'
#
loop_
_entity.id
_entity.type
_entity.pdbx_description
1 polymer ?
#
loop_
_entity_poly.entity_id
_entity_poly.type
_entity_poly.pdbx_seq_one_letter_code
_entity_poly.pdbx_strand_id
1 'polypeptide(L)' 'MAFLDWVQESIGSKVEDEFGMVHVITGGKLLADSPMWPMVELTDDTGVVRFTTLDRFMELISVG' A
#
# COMPACT_ATOMS: atom_id res chain seq x y z
N MET A 1 -16.34 5.18 2.93
CA MET A 1 -15.46 4.14 3.50
C MET A 1 -14.21 4.79 4.06
N ALA A 2 -13.85 4.45 5.29
CA ALA A 2 -12.63 4.98 5.88
C ALA A 2 -11.41 4.29 5.25
N PHE A 3 -10.31 5.05 5.11
CA PHE A 3 -9.09 4.52 4.52
C PHE A 3 -8.59 3.26 5.23
N LEU A 4 -8.55 3.29 6.57
CA LEU A 4 -8.03 2.15 7.33
C LEU A 4 -8.90 0.90 7.18
N ASP A 5 -10.21 1.05 7.02
CA ASP A 5 -11.10 -0.07 6.77
C ASP A 5 -10.79 -0.71 5.42
N TRP A 6 -10.58 0.13 4.40
CA TRP A 6 -10.20 -0.36 3.09
C TRP A 6 -8.86 -1.11 3.14
N VAL A 7 -7.88 -0.58 3.90
CA VAL A 7 -6.59 -1.24 4.06
C VAL A 7 -6.76 -2.61 4.69
N GLN A 8 -7.58 -2.72 5.74
CA GLN A 8 -7.83 -4.01 6.40
C GLN A 8 -8.36 -5.06 5.43
N GLU A 9 -9.25 -4.66 4.54
CA GLU A 9 -9.81 -5.55 3.55
C GLU A 9 -8.82 -5.90 2.43
N SER A 10 -7.81 -5.07 2.26
CA SER A 10 -6.83 -5.22 1.18
C SER A 10 -5.56 -5.94 1.61
N ILE A 11 -5.37 -6.20 2.91
CA ILE A 11 -4.17 -6.89 3.39
C ILE A 11 -4.07 -8.27 2.74
N GLY A 12 -2.87 -8.58 2.21
CA GLY A 12 -2.62 -9.81 1.48
C GLY A 12 -2.77 -9.69 -0.02
N SER A 13 -3.35 -8.61 -0.51
CA SER A 13 -3.45 -8.37 -1.96
C SER A 13 -2.09 -7.98 -2.53
N LYS A 14 -1.87 -8.33 -3.78
CA LYS A 14 -0.59 -8.09 -4.46
C LYS A 14 -0.74 -6.99 -5.51
N VAL A 15 0.27 -6.15 -5.60
CA VAL A 15 0.35 -5.11 -6.62
C VAL A 15 1.73 -5.14 -7.27
N GLU A 16 1.81 -4.68 -8.50
CA GLU A 16 3.05 -4.64 -9.26
C GLU A 16 3.39 -3.20 -9.60
N ASP A 17 4.65 -2.83 -9.41
CA ASP A 17 5.13 -1.48 -9.74
C ASP A 17 5.59 -1.38 -11.18
N GLU A 18 6.05 -0.18 -11.58
CA GLU A 18 6.49 0.08 -12.95
C GLU A 18 7.73 -0.70 -13.37
N PHE A 19 8.46 -1.25 -12.39
CA PHE A 19 9.65 -2.06 -12.64
C PHE A 19 9.34 -3.56 -12.65
N GLY A 20 8.07 -3.93 -12.54
CA GLY A 20 7.67 -5.33 -12.51
C GLY A 20 7.84 -6.01 -11.16
N MET A 21 8.14 -5.25 -10.11
CA MET A 21 8.29 -5.78 -8.76
C MET A 21 6.91 -5.96 -8.12
N VAL A 22 6.70 -7.13 -7.54
CA VAL A 22 5.44 -7.46 -6.87
C VAL A 22 5.57 -7.16 -5.37
N HIS A 23 4.59 -6.46 -4.83
CA HIS A 23 4.52 -6.10 -3.41
C HIS A 23 3.21 -6.60 -2.83
N VAL A 24 3.23 -6.96 -1.54
CA VAL A 24 2.03 -7.38 -0.82
C VAL A 24 1.61 -6.22 0.09
N ILE A 25 0.31 -5.93 0.10
CA ILE A 25 -0.22 -4.93 1.02
C ILE A 25 -0.22 -5.53 2.43
N THR A 26 0.52 -4.93 3.34
CA THR A 26 0.67 -5.43 4.71
C THR A 26 0.11 -4.50 5.77
N GLY A 27 -0.35 -3.32 5.37
CA GLY A 27 -0.96 -2.40 6.33
C GLY A 27 -1.10 -1.01 5.76
N GLY A 28 -1.33 -0.05 6.65
CA GLY A 28 -1.44 1.35 6.28
C GLY A 28 -1.50 2.21 7.51
N LYS A 29 -1.29 3.51 7.34
CA LYS A 29 -1.37 4.46 8.44
C LYS A 29 -1.74 5.84 7.93
N LEU A 30 -2.22 6.65 8.86
CA LEU A 30 -2.43 8.08 8.64
C LEU A 30 -1.32 8.81 9.38
N LEU A 31 -0.71 9.78 8.72
CA LEU A 31 0.32 10.59 9.36
C LEU A 31 -0.33 11.55 10.34
N ALA A 32 0.17 11.58 11.57
CA ALA A 32 -0.41 12.40 12.63
C ALA A 32 -0.36 13.89 12.31
N ASP A 33 0.71 14.32 11.66
CA ASP A 33 0.93 15.72 11.31
C ASP A 33 0.17 16.13 10.05
N SER A 34 -0.34 15.17 9.30
CA SER A 34 -0.98 15.43 8.03
C SER A 34 -2.01 14.33 7.75
N PRO A 35 -3.17 14.38 8.39
CA PRO A 35 -4.18 13.33 8.23
C PRO A 35 -4.71 13.21 6.80
N MET A 36 -4.36 14.17 5.95
CA MET A 36 -4.73 14.14 4.54
C MET A 36 -3.79 13.28 3.69
N TRP A 37 -2.75 12.71 4.31
CA TRP A 37 -1.74 11.92 3.59
C TRP A 37 -1.76 10.46 4.06
N PRO A 38 -2.74 9.67 3.61
CA PRO A 38 -2.75 8.25 3.93
C PRO A 38 -1.59 7.53 3.26
N MET A 39 -0.98 6.60 4.00
CA MET A 39 0.15 5.81 3.52
C MET A 39 -0.21 4.34 3.51
N VAL A 40 0.14 3.64 2.44
CA VAL A 40 -0.04 2.19 2.33
C VAL A 40 1.31 1.52 2.58
N GLU A 41 1.32 0.52 3.44
CA GLU A 41 2.51 -0.28 3.72
C GLU A 41 2.58 -1.45 2.75
N LEU A 42 3.71 -1.57 2.07
CA LEU A 42 3.97 -2.64 1.12
C LEU A 42 5.21 -3.41 1.54
N THR A 43 5.16 -4.72 1.42
CA THR A 43 6.31 -5.59 1.70
C THR A 43 6.60 -6.41 0.45
N ASP A 44 7.85 -6.41 0.00
CA ASP A 44 8.24 -7.20 -1.16
C ASP A 44 8.61 -8.64 -0.75
N ASP A 45 9.00 -9.45 -1.71
CA ASP A 45 9.34 -10.86 -1.49
C ASP A 45 10.64 -11.06 -0.70
N THR A 46 11.43 -10.00 -0.56
CA THR A 46 12.67 -10.05 0.24
C THR A 46 12.43 -9.60 1.68
N GLY A 47 11.19 -9.20 2.01
CA GLY A 47 10.83 -8.74 3.35
C GLY A 47 11.09 -7.27 3.61
N VAL A 48 11.46 -6.51 2.58
CA VAL A 48 11.66 -5.06 2.73
C VAL A 48 10.31 -4.37 2.79
N VAL A 49 10.11 -3.59 3.85
CA VAL A 49 8.87 -2.83 4.06
C VAL A 49 9.05 -1.41 3.54
N ARG A 50 8.07 -0.96 2.77
CA ARG A 50 8.06 0.40 2.21
C ARG A 50 6.70 1.03 2.42
N PHE A 51 6.68 2.35 2.53
CA PHE A 51 5.44 3.12 2.60
C PHE A 51 5.30 3.95 1.34
N THR A 52 4.10 3.97 0.78
CA THR A 52 3.79 4.80 -0.38
C THR A 52 2.52 5.59 -0.11
N THR A 53 2.43 6.80 -0.68
CA THR A 53 1.20 7.57 -0.57
C THR A 53 0.08 6.89 -1.33
N LEU A 54 -1.16 7.17 -0.96
CA LEU A 54 -2.31 6.58 -1.65
C LEU A 54 -2.31 6.95 -3.14
N ASP A 55 -1.94 8.19 -3.47
CA ASP A 55 -1.89 8.62 -4.88
C ASP A 55 -0.92 7.78 -5.69
N ARG A 56 0.27 7.53 -5.15
CA ARG A 56 1.27 6.69 -5.81
C ARG A 56 0.80 5.24 -5.87
N PHE A 57 0.15 4.78 -4.81
CA PHE A 57 -0.39 3.42 -4.77
C PHE A 57 -1.41 3.17 -5.88
N MET A 58 -2.25 4.17 -6.17
CA MET A 58 -3.28 4.04 -7.20
C MET A 58 -2.70 3.88 -8.61
N GLU A 59 -1.42 4.18 -8.81
CA GLU A 59 -0.73 3.96 -10.07
C GLU A 59 -0.23 2.53 -10.24
N LEU A 60 -0.26 1.73 -9.17
CA LEU A 60 0.21 0.34 -9.21
C LEU A 60 -0.87 -0.56 -9.81
N ILE A 61 -0.42 -1.67 -10.40
CA ILE A 61 -1.32 -2.62 -11.06
C ILE A 61 -1.67 -3.74 -10.09
N SER A 62 -2.96 -3.99 -9.90
CA SER A 62 -3.41 -5.10 -9.08
C SER A 62 -3.07 -6.42 -9.77
N VAL A 63 -2.46 -7.35 -9.03
CA VAL A 63 -2.02 -8.66 -9.54
C VAL A 63 -2.80 -9.75 -8.81
N GLY A 64 -3.39 -10.60 -9.56
CA GLY A 64 -4.05 -11.77 -8.90
C GLY A 64 -5.20 -12.16 -8.98
#